data_d1394fba1379648a40123368bf12d3c4
#
_entry.id   d1394fba1379648a40123368bf12d3c4
#
_cell.length_a   1.000
_cell.length_b   1.000
_cell.length_c   1.000
_cell.angle_alpha   90.00
_cell.angle_beta   90.00
_cell.angle_gamma   90.00
#
_symmetry.space_group_name_H-M   'P 1'
#
loop_
_entity.id
_entity.type
_entity.pdbx_description
1 polymer ?
#
loop_
_entity_poly.entity_id
_entity_poly.type
_entity_poly.pdbx_seq_one_letter_code
_entity_poly.pdbx_strand_id
1 'polypeptide(L)'
;METWFEGIALLGRVAWVGTGCWLLANDDEAAVLELPPSVWGGPDPVRLAAAAATERQLRVKYLLCTHAHLDHFSRPTLRRMRATFPDAEAVLQAGFRGVVDDPLGVRFFDRCEALDLGGEPLFLVHAPKHSRTDTLVIFRGAVCTGDWELETRRTVHDWNPLWRVPVETRVESCERMMRFQRERNYDVHRVYSVHGTERRENVDFPALMAQTREDRQLW
;
A
#
# COMPACT_ATOMS: atom_id res chain seq x y z
N MET A 1 -14.66 1.15 11.51
CA MET A 1 -13.48 1.97 11.13
C MET A 1 -12.65 2.23 12.36
N GLU A 2 -11.34 2.05 12.30
CA GLU A 2 -10.39 2.27 13.40
C GLU A 2 -9.35 3.31 12.96
N THR A 3 -9.31 4.47 13.61
CA THR A 3 -8.30 5.50 13.33
C THR A 3 -6.97 5.11 13.96
N TRP A 4 -5.92 5.01 13.15
CA TRP A 4 -4.58 4.69 13.62
C TRP A 4 -3.71 5.91 13.79
N PHE A 5 -3.91 6.90 12.96
CA PHE A 5 -3.30 8.21 13.06
C PHE A 5 -4.22 9.24 12.39
N GLU A 6 -3.97 10.51 12.60
CA GLU A 6 -4.70 11.60 11.94
C GLU A 6 -4.68 11.44 10.42
N GLY A 7 -5.85 11.31 9.83
CA GLY A 7 -5.99 11.08 8.39
C GLY A 7 -5.70 9.63 7.93
N ILE A 8 -5.38 8.68 8.81
CA ILE A 8 -5.12 7.29 8.45
C ILE A 8 -6.04 6.37 9.26
N ALA A 9 -6.93 5.66 8.58
CA ALA A 9 -7.89 4.78 9.22
C ALA A 9 -7.98 3.42 8.53
N LEU A 10 -8.00 2.35 9.34
CA LEU A 10 -8.36 1.02 8.90
C LEU A 10 -9.88 0.93 8.81
N LEU A 11 -10.42 0.77 7.60
CA LEU A 11 -11.86 0.64 7.35
C LEU A 11 -12.39 -0.70 7.82
N GLY A 12 -11.60 -1.73 7.66
CA GLY A 12 -11.88 -3.09 8.08
C GLY A 12 -10.90 -4.09 7.50
N ARG A 13 -10.96 -5.33 7.99
CA ARG A 13 -10.22 -6.46 7.44
C ARG A 13 -11.15 -7.27 6.56
N VAL A 14 -10.74 -7.50 5.33
CA VAL A 14 -11.51 -8.18 4.29
C VAL A 14 -10.74 -9.38 3.75
N ALA A 15 -11.35 -10.15 2.88
CA ALA A 15 -10.83 -11.44 2.44
C ALA A 15 -10.60 -12.45 3.61
N TRP A 16 -10.25 -13.68 3.26
CA TRP A 16 -10.06 -14.77 4.26
C TRP A 16 -8.78 -14.64 5.07
N VAL A 17 -7.80 -13.89 4.57
CA VAL A 17 -6.53 -13.64 5.25
C VAL A 17 -6.52 -12.34 6.06
N GLY A 18 -7.64 -11.60 6.06
CA GLY A 18 -7.78 -10.40 6.86
C GLY A 18 -7.04 -9.19 6.32
N THR A 19 -6.92 -9.06 4.99
CA THR A 19 -6.29 -7.90 4.35
C THR A 19 -6.99 -6.61 4.76
N GLY A 20 -6.24 -5.64 5.25
CA GLY A 20 -6.77 -4.34 5.63
C GLY A 20 -7.18 -3.51 4.42
N CYS A 21 -8.34 -2.88 4.50
CA CYS A 21 -8.75 -1.83 3.58
C CYS A 21 -8.61 -0.49 4.31
N TRP A 22 -7.90 0.47 3.74
CA TRP A 22 -7.52 1.70 4.40
C TRP A 22 -8.10 2.94 3.74
N LEU A 23 -8.34 3.95 4.54
CA LEU A 23 -8.65 5.30 4.10
C LEU A 23 -7.54 6.24 4.55
N LEU A 24 -6.93 6.91 3.59
CA LEU A 24 -6.00 8.02 3.81
C LEU A 24 -6.76 9.29 3.46
N ALA A 25 -6.78 10.28 4.34
CA ALA A 25 -7.60 11.48 4.15
C ALA A 25 -6.91 12.74 4.66
N ASN A 26 -7.07 13.81 3.90
CA ASN A 26 -6.74 15.17 4.32
C ASN A 26 -7.79 16.13 3.79
N ASP A 27 -8.23 17.07 4.64
CA ASP A 27 -9.34 17.96 4.36
C ASP A 27 -10.57 17.20 3.87
N ASP A 28 -11.07 17.52 2.69
CA ASP A 28 -12.22 16.87 2.04
C ASP A 28 -11.81 15.78 1.02
N GLU A 29 -10.52 15.47 0.86
CA GLU A 29 -10.01 14.48 -0.07
C GLU A 29 -9.59 13.19 0.62
N ALA A 30 -9.77 12.06 -0.08
CA ALA A 30 -9.36 10.75 0.39
C ALA A 30 -8.74 9.88 -0.69
N ALA A 31 -7.89 8.94 -0.26
CA ALA A 31 -7.44 7.80 -1.04
C ALA A 31 -7.87 6.50 -0.35
N VAL A 32 -8.34 5.54 -1.14
CA VAL A 32 -8.60 4.18 -0.67
C VAL A 32 -7.36 3.33 -1.01
N LEU A 33 -6.79 2.70 0.00
CA LEU A 33 -5.65 1.81 -0.15
C LEU A 33 -6.08 0.37 0.11
N GLU A 34 -5.70 -0.50 -0.77
CA GLU A 34 -6.04 -1.90 -0.97
C GLU A 34 -7.41 -2.13 -1.63
N LEU A 35 -7.38 -3.07 -2.57
CA LEU A 35 -8.49 -3.43 -3.41
C LEU A 35 -8.78 -4.96 -3.34
N PRO A 36 -8.89 -5.51 -2.12
CA PRO A 36 -9.04 -6.94 -1.91
C PRO A 36 -10.37 -7.47 -2.46
N PRO A 37 -10.48 -8.78 -2.72
CA PRO A 37 -11.73 -9.38 -3.14
C PRO A 37 -12.78 -9.32 -2.03
N SER A 38 -14.04 -9.06 -2.41
CA SER A 38 -15.18 -9.31 -1.53
C SER A 38 -15.37 -10.82 -1.38
N VAL A 39 -15.48 -11.31 -0.15
CA VAL A 39 -15.81 -12.71 0.13
C VAL A 39 -17.22 -12.84 0.67
N TRP A 40 -17.87 -13.93 0.32
CA TRP A 40 -19.25 -14.17 0.75
C TRP A 40 -19.36 -14.22 2.28
N GLY A 41 -20.29 -13.45 2.84
CA GLY A 41 -20.49 -13.35 4.28
C GLY A 41 -19.47 -12.46 5.02
N GLY A 42 -18.46 -11.93 4.32
CA GLY A 42 -17.47 -11.02 4.90
C GLY A 42 -17.72 -9.54 4.61
N PRO A 43 -16.92 -8.65 5.17
CA PRO A 43 -16.98 -7.22 4.86
C PRO A 43 -16.68 -6.96 3.37
N ASP A 44 -17.44 -6.05 2.77
CA ASP A 44 -17.24 -5.63 1.38
C ASP A 44 -16.39 -4.35 1.35
N PRO A 45 -15.17 -4.37 0.76
CA PRO A 45 -14.27 -3.21 0.75
C PRO A 45 -14.91 -1.98 0.09
N VAL A 46 -15.73 -2.16 -0.95
CA VAL A 46 -16.42 -1.05 -1.63
C VAL A 46 -17.43 -0.39 -0.72
N ARG A 47 -18.22 -1.19 0.00
CA ARG A 47 -19.21 -0.67 0.96
C ARG A 47 -18.52 0.03 2.15
N LEU A 48 -17.42 -0.52 2.64
CA LEU A 48 -16.65 0.10 3.73
C LEU A 48 -16.12 1.47 3.30
N ALA A 49 -15.52 1.57 2.12
CA ALA A 49 -14.98 2.82 1.59
C ALA A 49 -16.12 3.84 1.33
N ALA A 50 -17.23 3.42 0.72
CA ALA A 50 -18.37 4.29 0.44
C ALA A 50 -19.01 4.83 1.72
N ALA A 51 -19.20 3.98 2.73
CA ALA A 51 -19.76 4.39 4.01
C ALA A 51 -18.85 5.43 4.71
N ALA A 52 -17.54 5.17 4.76
CA ALA A 52 -16.58 6.07 5.39
C ALA A 52 -16.48 7.41 4.65
N ALA A 53 -16.45 7.40 3.32
CA ALA A 53 -16.44 8.62 2.51
C ALA A 53 -17.70 9.47 2.73
N THR A 54 -18.88 8.83 2.76
CA THR A 54 -20.15 9.51 3.01
C THR A 54 -20.24 10.08 4.43
N GLU A 55 -19.92 9.27 5.44
CA GLU A 55 -19.96 9.69 6.85
C GLU A 55 -19.06 10.90 7.12
N ARG A 56 -17.90 10.94 6.48
CA ARG A 56 -16.90 12.00 6.67
C ARG A 56 -16.95 13.09 5.62
N GLN A 57 -17.90 13.03 4.67
CA GLN A 57 -18.06 13.98 3.56
C GLN A 57 -16.80 14.13 2.71
N LEU A 58 -16.11 13.00 2.43
CA LEU A 58 -14.85 12.98 1.70
C LEU A 58 -15.07 12.67 0.21
N ARG A 59 -14.33 13.34 -0.65
CA ARG A 59 -14.19 13.03 -2.06
C ARG A 59 -13.03 12.04 -2.26
N VAL A 60 -13.34 10.82 -2.64
CA VAL A 60 -12.28 9.84 -2.97
C VAL A 60 -11.60 10.26 -4.27
N LYS A 61 -10.33 10.60 -4.19
CA LYS A 61 -9.49 11.08 -5.30
C LYS A 61 -8.62 9.99 -5.89
N TYR A 62 -8.18 9.02 -5.05
CA TYR A 62 -7.29 7.97 -5.49
C TYR A 62 -7.73 6.58 -5.02
N LEU A 63 -7.47 5.58 -5.89
CA LEU A 63 -7.58 4.15 -5.59
C LEU A 63 -6.19 3.54 -5.73
N LEU A 64 -5.66 2.98 -4.66
CA LEU A 64 -4.29 2.52 -4.52
C LEU A 64 -4.23 1.05 -4.12
N CYS A 65 -3.13 0.38 -4.43
CA CYS A 65 -2.86 -0.97 -3.96
C CYS A 65 -1.36 -1.17 -3.75
N THR A 66 -0.99 -1.87 -2.68
CA THR A 66 0.42 -2.12 -2.38
C THR A 66 1.04 -3.14 -3.32
N HIS A 67 0.33 -4.23 -3.65
CA HIS A 67 0.85 -5.23 -4.57
C HIS A 67 -0.26 -6.09 -5.21
N ALA A 68 0.11 -6.91 -6.19
CA ALA A 68 -0.82 -7.60 -7.07
C ALA A 68 -1.22 -9.01 -6.61
N HIS A 69 -1.00 -9.41 -5.36
CA HIS A 69 -1.49 -10.69 -4.85
C HIS A 69 -3.02 -10.69 -4.74
N LEU A 70 -3.61 -11.88 -4.86
CA LEU A 70 -5.06 -12.06 -4.98
C LEU A 70 -5.87 -11.59 -3.77
N ASP A 71 -5.27 -11.57 -2.60
CA ASP A 71 -5.87 -11.07 -1.36
C ASP A 71 -5.76 -9.55 -1.20
N HIS A 72 -4.89 -8.88 -1.96
CA HIS A 72 -4.72 -7.43 -1.97
C HIS A 72 -5.37 -6.76 -3.18
N PHE A 73 -5.38 -7.45 -4.32
CA PHE A 73 -5.90 -6.91 -5.57
C PHE A 73 -6.95 -7.80 -6.21
N SER A 74 -8.10 -7.22 -6.51
CA SER A 74 -9.21 -7.86 -7.20
C SER A 74 -9.73 -6.97 -8.33
N ARG A 75 -9.70 -7.48 -9.56
CA ARG A 75 -10.26 -6.79 -10.75
C ARG A 75 -11.74 -6.41 -10.56
N PRO A 76 -12.62 -7.31 -10.06
CA PRO A 76 -14.00 -6.95 -9.74
C PRO A 76 -14.11 -5.82 -8.72
N THR A 77 -13.26 -5.82 -7.68
CA THR A 77 -13.24 -4.75 -6.68
C THR A 77 -12.82 -3.42 -7.29
N LEU A 78 -11.74 -3.40 -8.09
CA LEU A 78 -11.33 -2.18 -8.80
C LEU A 78 -12.44 -1.61 -9.67
N ARG A 79 -13.14 -2.47 -10.47
CA ARG A 79 -14.27 -2.02 -11.31
C ARG A 79 -15.39 -1.43 -10.49
N ARG A 80 -15.74 -2.06 -9.36
CA ARG A 80 -16.81 -1.57 -8.46
C ARG A 80 -16.40 -0.27 -7.76
N MET A 81 -15.13 -0.15 -7.33
CA MET A 81 -14.61 1.09 -6.75
C MET A 81 -14.68 2.25 -7.75
N ARG A 82 -14.26 2.03 -9.00
CA ARG A 82 -14.36 3.04 -10.06
C ARG A 82 -15.80 3.43 -10.37
N ALA A 83 -16.74 2.49 -10.34
CA ALA A 83 -18.17 2.77 -10.51
C ALA A 83 -18.76 3.56 -9.32
N THR A 84 -18.26 3.32 -8.10
CA THR A 84 -18.72 4.01 -6.88
C THR A 84 -18.11 5.41 -6.75
N PHE A 85 -16.86 5.56 -7.19
CA PHE A 85 -16.07 6.81 -7.15
C PHE A 85 -15.60 7.17 -8.56
N PRO A 86 -16.50 7.67 -9.43
CA PRO A 86 -16.21 7.88 -10.86
C PRO A 86 -15.11 8.91 -11.11
N ASP A 87 -14.92 9.85 -10.19
CA ASP A 87 -13.86 10.87 -10.27
C ASP A 87 -12.53 10.42 -9.68
N ALA A 88 -12.48 9.24 -9.08
CA ALA A 88 -11.26 8.71 -8.49
C ALA A 88 -10.33 8.12 -9.55
N GLU A 89 -9.05 8.52 -9.48
CA GLU A 89 -8.01 7.95 -10.33
C GLU A 89 -7.39 6.70 -9.67
N ALA A 90 -7.36 5.59 -10.38
CA ALA A 90 -6.58 4.43 -9.93
C ALA A 90 -5.11 4.65 -10.29
N VAL A 91 -4.23 4.63 -9.28
CA VAL A 91 -2.77 4.82 -9.46
C VAL A 91 -2.06 3.57 -8.95
N LEU A 92 -1.49 2.80 -9.86
CA LEU A 92 -0.90 1.48 -9.59
C LEU A 92 0.53 1.39 -10.14
N GLN A 93 1.34 0.54 -9.53
CA GLN A 93 2.68 0.26 -10.04
C GLN A 93 2.62 -0.41 -11.43
N ALA A 94 3.57 -0.13 -12.31
CA ALA A 94 3.56 -0.56 -13.71
C ALA A 94 3.39 -2.08 -13.92
N GLY A 95 3.84 -2.92 -12.98
CA GLY A 95 3.66 -4.37 -13.01
C GLY A 95 2.19 -4.82 -12.94
N PHE A 96 1.28 -3.95 -12.51
CA PHE A 96 -0.16 -4.24 -12.55
C PHE A 96 -0.75 -4.24 -13.96
N ARG A 97 -0.04 -3.74 -14.99
CA ARG A 97 -0.53 -3.74 -16.39
C ARG A 97 -0.97 -5.12 -16.87
N GLY A 98 -0.29 -6.18 -16.42
CA GLY A 98 -0.60 -7.56 -16.79
C GLY A 98 -1.79 -8.17 -16.02
N VAL A 99 -2.28 -7.50 -14.96
CA VAL A 99 -3.35 -8.01 -14.10
C VAL A 99 -4.61 -7.15 -14.12
N VAL A 100 -4.57 -5.95 -14.67
CA VAL A 100 -5.73 -5.08 -14.85
C VAL A 100 -6.44 -5.44 -16.16
N ASP A 101 -7.76 -5.68 -16.12
CA ASP A 101 -8.54 -6.01 -17.32
C ASP A 101 -8.69 -4.85 -18.29
N ASP A 102 -8.95 -3.64 -17.74
CA ASP A 102 -9.12 -2.41 -18.48
C ASP A 102 -8.13 -1.37 -17.95
N PRO A 103 -7.01 -1.15 -18.67
CA PRO A 103 -6.01 -0.16 -18.27
C PRO A 103 -6.44 1.29 -18.53
N LEU A 104 -7.54 1.53 -19.26
CA LEU A 104 -8.08 2.88 -19.47
C LEU A 104 -8.53 3.47 -18.13
N GLY A 105 -8.08 4.69 -17.84
CA GLY A 105 -8.37 5.35 -16.57
C GLY A 105 -7.59 4.78 -15.38
N VAL A 106 -6.50 4.05 -15.64
CA VAL A 106 -5.52 3.66 -14.63
C VAL A 106 -4.20 4.34 -14.96
N ARG A 107 -3.70 5.15 -14.04
CA ARG A 107 -2.35 5.71 -14.13
C ARG A 107 -1.35 4.71 -13.58
N PHE A 108 -0.33 4.41 -14.35
CA PHE A 108 0.74 3.53 -13.95
C PHE A 108 2.02 4.32 -13.69
N PHE A 109 2.67 4.05 -12.54
CA PHE A 109 3.96 4.62 -12.22
C PHE A 109 5.06 3.55 -12.18
N ASP A 110 6.32 3.93 -12.42
CA ASP A 110 7.43 2.99 -12.48
C ASP A 110 8.17 2.86 -11.13
N ARG A 111 8.71 3.96 -10.61
CA ARG A 111 9.59 3.94 -9.43
C ARG A 111 9.05 4.69 -8.23
N CYS A 112 8.62 5.90 -8.45
CA CYS A 112 8.08 6.76 -7.40
C CYS A 112 7.07 7.72 -8.03
N GLU A 113 5.97 7.92 -7.34
CA GLU A 113 4.94 8.89 -7.70
C GLU A 113 4.65 9.76 -6.47
N ALA A 114 4.47 11.04 -6.68
CA ALA A 114 4.01 11.98 -5.66
C ALA A 114 2.63 12.48 -6.06
N LEU A 115 1.67 12.23 -5.19
CA LEU A 115 0.28 12.65 -5.33
C LEU A 115 -0.01 13.77 -4.35
N ASP A 116 -0.93 14.62 -4.70
CA ASP A 116 -1.50 15.61 -3.78
C ASP A 116 -2.83 15.10 -3.22
N LEU A 117 -2.95 15.07 -1.90
CA LEU A 117 -4.18 14.68 -1.21
C LEU A 117 -4.60 15.82 -0.27
N GLY A 118 -5.44 16.73 -0.76
CA GLY A 118 -5.88 17.89 0.01
C GLY A 118 -4.73 18.82 0.44
N GLY A 119 -3.72 19.00 -0.40
CA GLY A 119 -2.51 19.78 -0.08
C GLY A 119 -1.42 19.02 0.69
N GLU A 120 -1.68 17.76 1.11
CA GLU A 120 -0.70 16.91 1.78
C GLU A 120 -0.07 15.92 0.79
N PRO A 121 1.27 15.76 0.78
CA PRO A 121 1.92 14.83 -0.13
C PRO A 121 1.64 13.37 0.26
N LEU A 122 1.23 12.58 -0.72
CA LEU A 122 1.07 11.13 -0.65
C LEU A 122 2.05 10.50 -1.63
N PHE A 123 3.00 9.72 -1.13
CA PHE A 123 4.02 9.12 -1.96
C PHE A 123 3.79 7.62 -2.16
N LEU A 124 3.98 7.17 -3.40
CA LEU A 124 4.00 5.77 -3.79
C LEU A 124 5.43 5.42 -4.19
N VAL A 125 6.07 4.50 -3.49
CA VAL A 125 7.46 4.11 -3.77
C VAL A 125 7.52 2.62 -4.09
N HIS A 126 7.86 2.30 -5.35
CA HIS A 126 8.08 0.92 -5.77
C HIS A 126 9.33 0.35 -5.09
N ALA A 127 9.14 -0.63 -4.24
CA ALA A 127 10.17 -1.25 -3.42
C ALA A 127 9.96 -2.77 -3.34
N PRO A 128 10.22 -3.52 -4.44
CA PRO A 128 9.94 -4.95 -4.50
C PRO A 128 10.77 -5.76 -3.50
N LYS A 129 10.08 -6.55 -2.66
CA LYS A 129 10.68 -7.46 -1.68
C LYS A 129 9.81 -8.72 -1.50
N HIS A 130 8.57 -8.57 -1.03
CA HIS A 130 7.60 -9.64 -0.89
C HIS A 130 7.03 -10.03 -2.28
N SER A 131 6.75 -9.05 -3.11
CA SER A 131 6.31 -9.20 -4.48
C SER A 131 7.07 -8.27 -5.44
N ARG A 132 6.94 -8.52 -6.74
CA ARG A 132 7.57 -7.66 -7.77
C ARG A 132 6.86 -6.31 -7.94
N THR A 133 5.66 -6.17 -7.41
CA THR A 133 4.85 -4.96 -7.52
C THR A 133 4.77 -4.17 -6.23
N ASP A 134 5.53 -4.56 -5.18
CA ASP A 134 5.44 -3.91 -3.88
C ASP A 134 5.60 -2.40 -3.99
N THR A 135 4.63 -1.72 -3.44
CA THR A 135 4.55 -0.28 -3.32
C THR A 135 4.41 0.08 -1.85
N LEU A 136 5.38 0.78 -1.32
CA LEU A 136 5.27 1.40 -0.01
C LEU A 136 4.51 2.72 -0.17
N VAL A 137 3.42 2.85 0.57
CA VAL A 137 2.54 4.04 0.52
C VAL A 137 2.83 4.90 1.74
N ILE A 138 3.30 6.12 1.51
CA ILE A 138 3.77 7.02 2.56
C ILE A 138 2.86 8.23 2.65
N PHE A 139 2.33 8.48 3.83
CA PHE A 139 1.43 9.59 4.10
C PHE A 139 1.56 10.05 5.56
N ARG A 140 1.71 11.35 5.79
CA ARG A 140 1.80 11.96 7.13
C ARG A 140 2.80 11.28 8.07
N GLY A 141 4.00 10.97 7.55
CA GLY A 141 5.06 10.32 8.32
C GLY A 141 4.79 8.85 8.66
N ALA A 142 3.73 8.25 8.11
CA ALA A 142 3.48 6.84 8.20
C ALA A 142 3.75 6.15 6.87
N VAL A 143 4.24 4.91 6.90
CA VAL A 143 4.36 4.03 5.75
C VAL A 143 3.45 2.83 5.90
N CYS A 144 2.57 2.60 4.92
CA CYS A 144 1.83 1.36 4.76
C CYS A 144 2.66 0.43 3.88
N THR A 145 3.09 -0.69 4.45
CA THR A 145 4.12 -1.57 3.85
C THR A 145 3.56 -2.71 3.00
N GLY A 146 2.25 -2.94 3.01
CA GLY A 146 1.73 -4.19 2.47
C GLY A 146 2.25 -5.37 3.29
N ASP A 147 2.68 -6.41 2.59
CA ASP A 147 3.22 -7.65 3.17
C ASP A 147 4.75 -7.64 3.27
N TRP A 148 5.33 -6.45 3.27
CA TRP A 148 6.78 -6.30 3.39
C TRP A 148 7.27 -6.74 4.77
N GLU A 149 7.97 -7.85 4.85
CA GLU A 149 8.58 -8.33 6.09
C GLU A 149 9.76 -7.41 6.47
N LEU A 150 9.70 -6.84 7.66
CA LEU A 150 10.71 -5.94 8.19
C LEU A 150 11.82 -6.72 8.92
N GLU A 151 12.98 -6.09 9.06
CA GLU A 151 14.14 -6.64 9.81
C GLU A 151 14.75 -7.90 9.21
N THR A 152 14.25 -8.37 8.07
CA THR A 152 14.76 -9.55 7.39
C THR A 152 14.79 -9.36 5.87
N ARG A 153 15.74 -10.00 5.19
CA ARG A 153 15.73 -10.11 3.72
C ARG A 153 14.81 -11.22 3.24
N ARG A 154 14.38 -12.11 4.11
CA ARG A 154 13.51 -13.24 3.77
C ARG A 154 12.11 -12.79 3.46
N THR A 155 11.41 -13.61 2.70
CA THR A 155 9.99 -13.49 2.47
C THR A 155 9.34 -14.87 2.48
N VAL A 156 8.04 -14.91 2.72
CA VAL A 156 7.27 -16.16 2.66
C VAL A 156 7.33 -16.84 1.29
N HIS A 157 7.76 -16.13 0.24
CA HIS A 157 7.86 -16.64 -1.12
C HIS A 157 9.25 -17.16 -1.51
N ASP A 158 10.21 -17.18 -0.60
CA ASP A 158 11.59 -17.60 -0.91
C ASP A 158 11.69 -19.04 -1.40
N TRP A 159 10.76 -19.91 -1.02
CA TRP A 159 10.66 -21.30 -1.49
C TRP A 159 10.18 -21.42 -2.94
N ASN A 160 9.54 -20.39 -3.52
CA ASN A 160 8.96 -20.44 -4.86
C ASN A 160 9.77 -19.58 -5.86
N PRO A 161 10.55 -20.18 -6.78
CA PRO A 161 11.37 -19.42 -7.72
C PRO A 161 10.58 -18.48 -8.65
N LEU A 162 9.29 -18.77 -8.90
CA LEU A 162 8.45 -17.95 -9.77
C LEU A 162 8.00 -16.65 -9.09
N TRP A 163 7.83 -16.67 -7.78
CA TRP A 163 7.34 -15.54 -7.00
C TRP A 163 8.45 -14.78 -6.29
N ARG A 164 9.55 -15.48 -6.03
CA ARG A 164 10.69 -14.89 -5.31
C ARG A 164 11.22 -13.64 -6.01
N VAL A 165 11.37 -12.58 -5.26
CA VAL A 165 12.13 -11.39 -5.65
C VAL A 165 13.63 -11.67 -5.37
N PRO A 166 14.55 -11.39 -6.31
CA PRO A 166 15.98 -11.56 -6.07
C PRO A 166 16.47 -10.77 -4.85
N VAL A 167 17.44 -11.33 -4.12
CA VAL A 167 17.95 -10.69 -2.89
C VAL A 167 18.56 -9.33 -3.18
N GLU A 168 19.26 -9.19 -4.31
CA GLU A 168 19.85 -7.93 -4.77
C GLU A 168 18.78 -6.85 -4.94
N THR A 169 17.65 -7.21 -5.53
CA THR A 169 16.51 -6.29 -5.70
C THR A 169 15.91 -5.87 -4.36
N ARG A 170 15.86 -6.78 -3.37
CA ARG A 170 15.38 -6.45 -2.01
C ARG A 170 16.32 -5.46 -1.31
N VAL A 171 17.64 -5.66 -1.47
CA VAL A 171 18.67 -4.74 -0.98
C VAL A 171 18.52 -3.37 -1.62
N GLU A 172 18.38 -3.31 -2.95
CA GLU A 172 18.12 -2.07 -3.68
C GLU A 172 16.84 -1.35 -3.22
N SER A 173 15.82 -2.11 -2.83
CA SER A 173 14.58 -1.56 -2.31
C SER A 173 14.79 -0.87 -0.96
N CYS A 174 15.55 -1.47 -0.04
CA CYS A 174 15.93 -0.82 1.22
C CYS A 174 16.73 0.47 0.96
N GLU A 175 17.70 0.43 0.06
CA GLU A 175 18.52 1.59 -0.31
C GLU A 175 17.68 2.70 -0.95
N ARG A 176 16.71 2.33 -1.78
CA ARG A 176 15.75 3.27 -2.39
C ARG A 176 14.94 3.99 -1.34
N MET A 177 14.45 3.27 -0.33
CA MET A 177 13.69 3.87 0.76
C MET A 177 14.53 4.84 1.60
N MET A 178 15.77 4.45 1.97
CA MET A 178 16.69 5.35 2.68
C MET A 178 17.05 6.59 1.85
N ARG A 179 17.21 6.42 0.53
CA ARG A 179 17.47 7.52 -0.40
C ARG A 179 16.28 8.46 -0.52
N PHE A 180 15.07 7.89 -0.68
CA PHE A 180 13.83 8.65 -0.76
C PHE A 180 13.68 9.62 0.41
N GLN A 181 13.88 9.15 1.65
CA GLN A 181 13.78 10.00 2.84
C GLN A 181 14.77 11.16 2.81
N ARG A 182 16.03 10.88 2.46
CA ARG A 182 17.08 11.91 2.38
C ARG A 182 16.80 12.94 1.29
N GLU A 183 16.45 12.49 0.08
CA GLU A 183 16.23 13.37 -1.08
C GLU A 183 14.97 14.23 -0.93
N ARG A 184 13.95 13.70 -0.26
CA ARG A 184 12.69 14.40 -0.02
C ARG A 184 12.67 15.19 1.28
N ASN A 185 13.70 15.02 2.13
CA ASN A 185 13.70 15.56 3.50
C ASN A 185 12.37 15.25 4.21
N TYR A 186 11.92 13.98 4.12
CA TYR A 186 10.62 13.53 4.61
C TYR A 186 10.79 12.42 5.63
N ASP A 187 10.39 12.68 6.87
CA ASP A 187 10.55 11.74 7.96
C ASP A 187 9.41 10.71 7.99
N VAL A 188 9.78 9.43 7.96
CA VAL A 188 8.88 8.32 8.26
C VAL A 188 9.19 7.82 9.66
N HIS A 189 8.21 7.87 10.52
CA HIS A 189 8.34 7.47 11.93
C HIS A 189 7.21 6.54 12.42
N ARG A 190 6.37 6.08 11.48
CA ARG A 190 5.33 5.08 11.71
C ARG A 190 5.34 4.03 10.63
N VAL A 191 5.09 2.79 11.03
CA VAL A 191 4.97 1.65 10.09
C VAL A 191 3.67 0.92 10.36
N TYR A 192 2.88 0.75 9.33
CA TYR A 192 1.60 0.05 9.36
C TYR A 192 1.58 -1.06 8.32
N SER A 193 1.45 -2.31 8.75
CA SER A 193 1.26 -3.42 7.82
C SER A 193 -0.18 -3.45 7.31
N VAL A 194 -0.36 -3.92 6.09
CA VAL A 194 -1.69 -3.94 5.48
C VAL A 194 -2.64 -4.93 6.15
N HIS A 195 -2.16 -6.06 6.60
CA HIS A 195 -3.01 -6.95 7.37
C HIS A 195 -3.45 -6.35 8.72
N GLY A 196 -2.97 -5.15 9.07
CA GLY A 196 -3.34 -4.47 10.30
C GLY A 196 -2.88 -5.22 11.54
N THR A 197 -1.89 -6.07 11.40
CA THR A 197 -1.31 -6.88 12.48
C THR A 197 -0.12 -6.20 13.12
N GLU A 198 0.49 -5.26 12.42
CA GLU A 198 1.67 -4.53 12.88
C GLU A 198 1.43 -3.03 12.83
N ARG A 199 1.57 -2.40 13.97
CA ARG A 199 1.52 -0.97 14.16
C ARG A 199 2.72 -0.56 15.00
N ARG A 200 3.67 0.13 14.38
CA ARG A 200 4.87 0.66 15.06
C ARG A 200 4.85 2.18 15.02
N GLU A 201 5.07 2.78 16.17
CA GLU A 201 5.17 4.24 16.34
C GLU A 201 6.60 4.60 16.77
N ASN A 202 7.02 5.83 16.47
CA ASN A 202 8.34 6.35 16.80
C ASN A 202 9.51 5.49 16.26
N VAL A 203 9.38 5.05 15.02
CA VAL A 203 10.36 4.20 14.36
C VAL A 203 11.47 5.05 13.74
N ASP A 204 12.73 4.67 13.95
CA ASP A 204 13.84 5.11 13.10
C ASP A 204 13.79 4.27 11.80
N PHE A 205 13.05 4.77 10.81
CA PHE A 205 12.82 4.03 9.58
C PHE A 205 14.10 3.82 8.75
N PRO A 206 15.05 4.77 8.64
CA PRO A 206 16.36 4.52 8.05
C PRO A 206 17.12 3.39 8.72
N ALA A 207 17.16 3.35 10.05
CA ALA A 207 17.81 2.27 10.80
C ALA A 207 17.14 0.92 10.55
N LEU A 208 15.81 0.89 10.50
CA LEU A 208 15.04 -0.31 10.18
C LEU A 208 15.33 -0.82 8.75
N MET A 209 15.45 0.08 7.78
CA MET A 209 15.83 -0.28 6.40
C MET A 209 17.28 -0.78 6.32
N ALA A 210 18.20 -0.16 7.07
CA ALA A 210 19.59 -0.62 7.16
C ALA A 210 19.67 -2.02 7.78
N GLN A 211 18.96 -2.27 8.87
CA GLN A 211 18.85 -3.59 9.48
C GLN A 211 18.30 -4.64 8.52
N THR A 212 17.19 -4.34 7.83
CA THR A 212 16.60 -5.23 6.82
C THR A 212 17.59 -5.52 5.69
N ARG A 213 18.33 -4.53 5.23
CA ARG A 213 19.36 -4.66 4.19
C ARG A 213 20.52 -5.54 4.64
N GLU A 214 20.93 -5.45 5.90
CA GLU A 214 22.13 -6.11 6.45
C GLU A 214 21.87 -7.51 6.97
N ASP A 215 20.59 -7.90 7.10
CA ASP A 215 20.25 -9.26 7.51
C ASP A 215 20.92 -10.30 6.60
N ARG A 216 21.78 -11.12 7.21
CA ARG A 216 22.56 -12.17 6.54
C ARG A 216 22.02 -13.57 6.82
N GLN A 217 20.88 -13.67 7.49
CA GLN A 217 20.28 -14.97 7.76
C GLN A 217 19.91 -15.63 6.43
N LEU A 218 20.78 -16.54 6.02
CA LEU A 218 20.52 -17.52 4.99
C LEU A 218 19.75 -18.68 5.62
N TRP A 219 19.02 -19.41 4.82
CA TRP A 219 18.27 -20.62 5.21
C TRP A 219 19.11 -21.59 5.98
#